data_6f2e7b10969e2e663d621fc271eb8acd
#
_entry.id   6f2e7b10969e2e663d621fc271eb8acd
#
_cell.length_a   1.000
_cell.length_b   1.000
_cell.length_c   1.000
_cell.angle_alpha   90.00
_cell.angle_beta   90.00
_cell.angle_gamma   90.00
#
_symmetry.space_group_name_H-M   'P 1'
#
loop_
_entity.id
_entity.type
_entity.pdbx_description
1 polymer ?
#
loop_
_entity_poly.entity_id
_entity_poly.type
_entity_poly.pdbx_seq_one_letter_code
_entity_poly.pdbx_strand_id
1 'polypeptide(L)'
;MLSLRTELRATALSSMLASNKSITELDVGWNHISESGSVRFFEGMVDNEGVTTLHYGWNRLGKQGSIALGRLFFHNKTLLQIDLQNCGIVADACTEIARGIKDNKVLKCVKMQWNPLGAGGQAVLDALTSSPARPLFSLENCSGNSMDGQRSKLDLRNLTQRYRFDLSVPEDRQNLQPLLELALKECGQNWRNERVNRKAFHFPEEGIWRVPDEGILEFDFVNFEPPNDGVHEMDKDNFKSLLKQIARIMSSEGRVEIIKQACFSYMFNHDQVIAVLKELTREVEKEEALVLLYERILNRAKV
;
A
#
# COMPACT_ATOMS: atom_id res chain seq x y z
N MET A 1 -13.13 14.28 -8.63
CA MET A 1 -13.10 13.65 -9.99
C MET A 1 -12.20 12.41 -10.05
N LEU A 2 -11.03 12.36 -9.39
CA LEU A 2 -10.17 11.17 -9.38
C LEU A 2 -10.83 9.97 -8.67
N SER A 3 -11.55 10.17 -7.56
CA SER A 3 -12.18 9.08 -6.80
C SER A 3 -13.27 8.35 -7.60
N LEU A 4 -14.11 9.06 -8.33
CA LEU A 4 -15.15 8.46 -9.19
C LEU A 4 -14.57 7.58 -10.31
N ARG A 5 -13.41 7.95 -10.86
CA ARG A 5 -12.74 7.14 -11.89
C ARG A 5 -12.14 5.85 -11.30
N THR A 6 -11.58 5.90 -10.11
CA THR A 6 -11.05 4.71 -9.41
C THR A 6 -12.17 3.77 -8.99
N GLU A 7 -13.30 4.27 -8.54
CA GLU A 7 -14.48 3.45 -8.20
C GLU A 7 -15.09 2.73 -9.41
N LEU A 8 -15.25 3.44 -10.54
CA LEU A 8 -15.73 2.82 -11.78
C LEU A 8 -14.79 1.72 -12.28
N ARG A 9 -13.47 1.95 -12.18
CA ARG A 9 -12.47 0.94 -12.54
C ARG A 9 -12.51 -0.27 -11.62
N ALA A 10 -12.61 -0.04 -10.30
CA ALA A 10 -12.74 -1.12 -9.32
C ALA A 10 -14.02 -1.96 -9.54
N THR A 11 -15.13 -1.32 -9.89
CA THR A 11 -16.40 -2.01 -10.22
C THR A 11 -16.28 -2.84 -11.50
N ALA A 12 -15.67 -2.29 -12.55
CA ALA A 12 -15.45 -3.03 -13.79
C ALA A 12 -14.52 -4.23 -13.58
N LEU A 13 -13.45 -4.04 -12.81
CA LEU A 13 -12.52 -5.11 -12.45
C LEU A 13 -13.21 -6.19 -11.61
N SER A 14 -14.03 -5.81 -10.62
CA SER A 14 -14.82 -6.72 -9.82
C SER A 14 -15.74 -7.60 -10.68
N SER A 15 -16.47 -6.98 -11.61
CA SER A 15 -17.38 -7.70 -12.52
C SER A 15 -16.62 -8.66 -13.44
N MET A 16 -15.47 -8.27 -13.92
CA MET A 16 -14.59 -9.12 -14.73
C MET A 16 -14.08 -10.31 -13.93
N LEU A 17 -13.59 -10.08 -12.71
CA LEU A 17 -13.04 -11.13 -11.84
C LEU A 17 -14.10 -12.15 -11.42
N ALA A 18 -15.34 -11.73 -11.18
CA ALA A 18 -16.43 -12.64 -10.82
C ALA A 18 -16.65 -13.75 -11.85
N SER A 19 -16.34 -13.52 -13.13
CA SER A 19 -16.55 -14.49 -14.23
C SER A 19 -15.25 -15.04 -14.81
N ASN A 20 -14.11 -14.38 -14.61
CA ASN A 20 -12.85 -14.80 -15.21
C ASN A 20 -12.19 -15.92 -14.41
N LYS A 21 -11.84 -17.01 -15.09
CA LYS A 21 -11.15 -18.16 -14.52
C LYS A 21 -9.74 -18.39 -15.10
N SER A 22 -9.32 -17.57 -16.04
CA SER A 22 -8.03 -17.75 -16.74
C SER A 22 -6.89 -16.95 -16.12
N ILE A 23 -7.19 -15.83 -15.43
CA ILE A 23 -6.18 -15.05 -14.72
C ILE A 23 -5.82 -15.76 -13.44
N THR A 24 -4.56 -16.15 -13.32
CA THR A 24 -4.02 -16.85 -12.12
C THR A 24 -3.20 -15.94 -11.22
N GLU A 25 -2.59 -14.92 -11.79
CA GLU A 25 -1.84 -13.89 -11.07
C GLU A 25 -2.35 -12.50 -11.46
N LEU A 26 -2.64 -11.68 -10.46
CA LEU A 26 -3.19 -10.35 -10.65
C LEU A 26 -2.41 -9.35 -9.80
N ASP A 27 -1.86 -8.33 -10.44
CA ASP A 27 -1.23 -7.19 -9.78
C ASP A 27 -2.10 -5.94 -9.97
N VAL A 28 -2.63 -5.46 -8.85
CA VAL A 28 -3.35 -4.20 -8.73
C VAL A 28 -2.73 -3.31 -7.66
N GLY A 29 -1.49 -3.57 -7.29
CA GLY A 29 -0.73 -2.75 -6.36
C GLY A 29 -0.57 -1.32 -6.87
N TRP A 30 -0.38 -0.36 -5.95
CA TRP A 30 -0.08 1.04 -6.27
C TRP A 30 -1.16 1.80 -7.07
N ASN A 31 -2.42 1.37 -7.03
CA ASN A 31 -3.50 1.95 -7.82
C ASN A 31 -4.38 2.94 -7.07
N HIS A 32 -4.03 3.29 -5.82
CA HIS A 32 -4.84 4.18 -4.97
C HIS A 32 -6.32 3.78 -4.92
N ILE A 33 -6.60 2.46 -4.95
CA ILE A 33 -7.95 1.95 -4.83
C ILE A 33 -8.50 2.41 -3.47
N SER A 34 -9.60 3.14 -3.48
CA SER A 34 -10.24 3.66 -2.28
C SER A 34 -10.87 2.55 -1.43
N GLU A 35 -11.28 2.85 -0.20
CA GLU A 35 -11.98 1.89 0.66
C GLU A 35 -13.22 1.31 -0.01
N SER A 36 -14.05 2.15 -0.65
CA SER A 36 -15.23 1.69 -1.38
C SER A 36 -14.87 0.83 -2.60
N GLY A 37 -13.78 1.17 -3.29
CA GLY A 37 -13.21 0.36 -4.36
C GLY A 37 -12.70 -0.99 -3.86
N SER A 38 -12.06 -1.02 -2.70
CA SER A 38 -11.57 -2.24 -2.05
C SER A 38 -12.70 -3.19 -1.69
N VAL A 39 -13.81 -2.67 -1.15
CA VAL A 39 -15.00 -3.48 -0.86
C VAL A 39 -15.49 -4.20 -2.12
N ARG A 40 -15.71 -3.45 -3.20
CA ARG A 40 -16.19 -4.02 -4.47
C ARG A 40 -15.20 -5.01 -5.08
N PHE A 41 -13.92 -4.69 -5.02
CA PHE A 41 -12.87 -5.56 -5.54
C PHE A 41 -12.87 -6.91 -4.83
N PHE A 42 -12.86 -6.91 -3.50
CA PHE A 42 -12.85 -8.17 -2.74
C PHE A 42 -14.17 -8.92 -2.81
N GLU A 43 -15.31 -8.24 -2.93
CA GLU A 43 -16.59 -8.89 -3.21
C GLU A 43 -16.55 -9.66 -4.55
N GLY A 44 -15.97 -9.07 -5.60
CA GLY A 44 -15.80 -9.77 -6.88
C GLY A 44 -14.81 -10.92 -6.84
N MET A 45 -13.90 -10.92 -5.87
CA MET A 45 -12.92 -11.98 -5.67
C MET A 45 -13.44 -13.16 -4.83
N VAL A 46 -14.54 -13.00 -4.09
CA VAL A 46 -15.03 -14.05 -3.15
C VAL A 46 -15.22 -15.38 -3.85
N ASP A 47 -15.90 -15.39 -4.98
CA ASP A 47 -16.22 -16.59 -5.76
C ASP A 47 -15.29 -16.79 -6.97
N ASN A 48 -14.22 -15.98 -7.07
CA ASN A 48 -13.24 -16.16 -8.14
C ASN A 48 -12.48 -17.47 -7.98
N GLU A 49 -12.44 -18.28 -9.03
CA GLU A 49 -11.78 -19.59 -9.07
C GLU A 49 -10.49 -19.57 -9.90
N GLY A 50 -10.07 -18.42 -10.43
CA GLY A 50 -8.88 -18.29 -11.27
C GLY A 50 -7.66 -17.80 -10.51
N VAL A 51 -7.80 -16.70 -9.76
CA VAL A 51 -6.67 -15.99 -9.16
C VAL A 51 -6.12 -16.75 -7.96
N THR A 52 -4.87 -17.16 -8.08
CA THR A 52 -4.11 -17.84 -7.02
C THR A 52 -3.12 -16.90 -6.34
N THR A 53 -2.66 -15.87 -7.03
CA THR A 53 -1.71 -14.88 -6.52
C THR A 53 -2.26 -13.47 -6.76
N LEU A 54 -2.36 -12.69 -5.68
CA LEU A 54 -2.85 -11.32 -5.71
C LEU A 54 -1.82 -10.36 -5.10
N HIS A 55 -1.38 -9.39 -5.87
CA HIS A 55 -0.61 -8.24 -5.41
C HIS A 55 -1.55 -7.04 -5.26
N TYR A 56 -1.87 -6.70 -4.00
CA TYR A 56 -2.80 -5.63 -3.67
C TYR A 56 -2.15 -4.48 -2.89
N GLY A 57 -0.89 -4.62 -2.55
CA GLY A 57 -0.13 -3.69 -1.73
C GLY A 57 -0.27 -2.23 -2.20
N TRP A 58 -0.11 -1.28 -1.25
CA TRP A 58 -0.13 0.16 -1.54
C TRP A 58 -1.48 0.69 -2.07
N ASN A 59 -2.58 0.09 -1.62
CA ASN A 59 -3.94 0.56 -1.84
C ASN A 59 -4.59 0.96 -0.50
N ARG A 60 -5.74 1.64 -0.58
CA ARG A 60 -6.43 2.15 0.61
C ARG A 60 -7.55 1.20 1.01
N LEU A 61 -7.21 0.20 1.82
CA LEU A 61 -8.17 -0.82 2.23
C LEU A 61 -9.27 -0.25 3.13
N GLY A 62 -8.90 0.51 4.12
CA GLY A 62 -9.81 1.04 5.12
C GLY A 62 -10.50 -0.05 5.97
N LYS A 63 -11.44 0.33 6.80
CA LYS A 63 -12.16 -0.61 7.67
C LYS A 63 -13.09 -1.53 6.91
N GLN A 64 -13.92 -0.98 6.01
CA GLN A 64 -14.89 -1.75 5.25
C GLN A 64 -14.22 -2.68 4.24
N GLY A 65 -13.16 -2.22 3.58
CA GLY A 65 -12.33 -3.07 2.72
C GLY A 65 -11.69 -4.23 3.48
N SER A 66 -11.25 -4.00 4.73
CA SER A 66 -10.70 -5.06 5.59
C SER A 66 -11.76 -6.08 6.00
N ILE A 67 -13.01 -5.67 6.21
CA ILE A 67 -14.13 -6.58 6.44
C ILE A 67 -14.39 -7.43 5.19
N ALA A 68 -14.40 -6.82 4.02
CA ALA A 68 -14.56 -7.54 2.74
C ALA A 68 -13.40 -8.52 2.50
N LEU A 69 -12.17 -8.13 2.83
CA LEU A 69 -11.00 -9.02 2.80
C LEU A 69 -11.14 -10.21 3.76
N GLY A 70 -11.63 -9.99 4.97
CA GLY A 70 -11.92 -11.07 5.93
C GLY A 70 -12.92 -12.07 5.37
N ARG A 71 -13.97 -11.60 4.69
CA ARG A 71 -14.95 -12.45 3.97
C ARG A 71 -14.29 -13.22 2.83
N LEU A 72 -13.44 -12.57 2.04
CA LEU A 72 -12.66 -13.24 1.00
C LEU A 72 -11.86 -14.41 1.59
N PHE A 73 -11.10 -14.20 2.65
CA PHE A 73 -10.32 -15.26 3.28
C PHE A 73 -11.18 -16.41 3.78
N PHE A 74 -12.37 -16.14 4.28
CA PHE A 74 -13.29 -17.17 4.76
C PHE A 74 -13.87 -18.02 3.63
N HIS A 75 -14.28 -17.39 2.53
CA HIS A 75 -15.05 -18.05 1.47
C HIS A 75 -14.18 -18.57 0.32
N ASN A 76 -13.20 -17.79 -0.13
CA ASN A 76 -12.40 -18.14 -1.30
C ASN A 76 -11.52 -19.37 -1.05
N LYS A 77 -11.50 -20.28 -2.01
CA LYS A 77 -10.76 -21.57 -1.93
C LYS A 77 -9.65 -21.68 -2.97
N THR A 78 -9.33 -20.61 -3.66
CA THR A 78 -8.39 -20.59 -4.79
C THR A 78 -7.16 -19.73 -4.49
N LEU A 79 -7.33 -18.62 -3.77
CA LEU A 79 -6.28 -17.68 -3.47
C LEU A 79 -5.24 -18.28 -2.52
N LEU A 80 -4.01 -18.44 -3.03
CA LEU A 80 -2.89 -19.04 -2.30
C LEU A 80 -1.96 -17.97 -1.71
N GLN A 81 -1.76 -16.86 -2.42
CA GLN A 81 -0.83 -15.82 -2.05
C GLN A 81 -1.47 -14.45 -2.15
N ILE A 82 -1.24 -13.62 -1.14
CA ILE A 82 -1.70 -12.24 -1.15
C ILE A 82 -0.64 -11.31 -0.57
N ASP A 83 -0.42 -10.19 -1.27
CA ASP A 83 0.37 -9.07 -0.80
C ASP A 83 -0.55 -7.92 -0.42
N LEU A 84 -0.49 -7.51 0.85
CA LEU A 84 -1.27 -6.45 1.48
C LEU A 84 -0.36 -5.41 2.13
N GLN A 85 0.87 -5.26 1.63
CA GLN A 85 1.81 -4.29 2.18
C GLN A 85 1.24 -2.87 2.11
N ASN A 86 1.40 -2.11 3.19
CA ASN A 86 0.97 -0.71 3.28
C ASN A 86 -0.45 -0.43 2.75
N CYS A 87 -1.41 -1.24 3.16
CA CYS A 87 -2.83 -1.08 2.78
C CYS A 87 -3.66 -0.30 3.81
N GLY A 88 -3.03 0.22 4.87
CA GLY A 88 -3.74 0.94 5.92
C GLY A 88 -4.64 0.04 6.77
N ILE A 89 -4.23 -1.19 7.01
CA ILE A 89 -4.93 -2.10 7.93
C ILE A 89 -4.64 -1.64 9.36
N VAL A 90 -5.67 -1.24 10.07
CA VAL A 90 -5.61 -0.73 11.44
C VAL A 90 -6.18 -1.71 12.46
N ALA A 91 -5.94 -1.46 13.74
CA ALA A 91 -6.25 -2.38 14.82
C ALA A 91 -7.70 -2.89 14.85
N ASP A 92 -8.68 -2.02 14.60
CA ASP A 92 -10.10 -2.36 14.65
C ASP A 92 -10.56 -3.23 13.45
N ALA A 93 -9.77 -3.27 12.38
CA ALA A 93 -10.02 -4.10 11.22
C ALA A 93 -9.42 -5.52 11.34
N CYS A 94 -8.43 -5.69 12.20
CA CYS A 94 -7.68 -6.94 12.34
C CYS A 94 -8.55 -8.13 12.77
N THR A 95 -9.59 -7.90 13.56
CA THR A 95 -10.49 -8.97 14.05
C THR A 95 -11.19 -9.69 12.90
N GLU A 96 -11.68 -8.96 11.90
CA GLU A 96 -12.37 -9.55 10.75
C GLU A 96 -11.40 -10.30 9.83
N ILE A 97 -10.22 -9.74 9.63
CA ILE A 97 -9.13 -10.41 8.88
C ILE A 97 -8.72 -11.69 9.59
N ALA A 98 -8.48 -11.64 10.89
CA ALA A 98 -8.10 -12.79 11.71
C ALA A 98 -9.15 -13.90 11.64
N ARG A 99 -10.43 -13.56 11.72
CA ARG A 99 -11.53 -14.52 11.60
C ARG A 99 -11.53 -15.21 10.24
N GLY A 100 -11.31 -14.48 9.16
CA GLY A 100 -11.23 -15.06 7.83
C GLY A 100 -10.04 -16.00 7.65
N ILE A 101 -8.87 -15.63 8.18
CA ILE A 101 -7.64 -16.44 8.10
C ILE A 101 -7.76 -17.72 8.91
N LYS A 102 -8.36 -17.67 10.10
CA LYS A 102 -8.42 -18.77 11.06
C LYS A 102 -9.00 -20.05 10.45
N ASP A 103 -10.03 -19.94 9.63
CA ASP A 103 -10.72 -21.07 9.01
C ASP A 103 -10.28 -21.32 7.57
N ASN A 104 -9.38 -20.50 7.02
CA ASN A 104 -8.87 -20.69 5.68
C ASN A 104 -7.93 -21.90 5.60
N LYS A 105 -8.15 -22.76 4.58
CA LYS A 105 -7.40 -24.01 4.39
C LYS A 105 -6.45 -23.99 3.19
N VAL A 106 -6.46 -22.91 2.40
CA VAL A 106 -5.73 -22.88 1.12
C VAL A 106 -4.62 -21.84 1.07
N LEU A 107 -4.73 -20.76 1.86
CA LEU A 107 -3.80 -19.65 1.86
C LEU A 107 -2.38 -20.12 2.24
N LYS A 108 -1.38 -19.83 1.41
CA LYS A 108 0.02 -20.27 1.57
C LYS A 108 0.97 -19.15 1.94
N CYS A 109 0.67 -17.91 1.54
CA CYS A 109 1.54 -16.77 1.80
C CYS A 109 0.70 -15.51 2.01
N VAL A 110 1.01 -14.76 3.09
CA VAL A 110 0.37 -13.48 3.41
C VAL A 110 1.46 -12.48 3.75
N LYS A 111 1.56 -11.41 2.97
CA LYS A 111 2.46 -10.29 3.25
C LYS A 111 1.63 -9.11 3.75
N MET A 112 1.90 -8.65 4.96
CA MET A 112 1.17 -7.54 5.60
C MET A 112 2.10 -6.48 6.17
N GLN A 113 3.35 -6.44 5.74
CA GLN A 113 4.32 -5.46 6.22
C GLN A 113 3.78 -4.04 6.09
N TRP A 114 4.25 -3.11 6.94
CA TRP A 114 3.99 -1.68 6.85
C TRP A 114 2.50 -1.31 7.08
N ASN A 115 1.77 -2.14 7.82
CA ASN A 115 0.41 -1.83 8.24
C ASN A 115 0.37 -1.47 9.74
N PRO A 116 -0.38 -0.43 10.15
CA PRO A 116 -0.50 -0.04 11.55
C PRO A 116 -1.47 -0.95 12.31
N LEU A 117 -1.12 -2.23 12.46
CA LEU A 117 -1.99 -3.26 13.05
C LEU A 117 -2.30 -3.01 14.53
N GLY A 118 -1.46 -2.25 15.23
CA GLY A 118 -1.65 -1.91 16.64
C GLY A 118 -1.94 -3.12 17.52
N ALA A 119 -2.84 -2.95 18.49
CA ALA A 119 -3.28 -4.05 19.37
C ALA A 119 -3.98 -5.20 18.62
N GLY A 120 -4.47 -4.97 17.41
CA GLY A 120 -5.11 -5.99 16.58
C GLY A 120 -4.10 -6.95 15.93
N GLY A 121 -2.82 -6.58 15.87
CA GLY A 121 -1.77 -7.40 15.26
C GLY A 121 -1.62 -8.76 15.90
N GLN A 122 -1.83 -8.86 17.22
CA GLN A 122 -1.78 -10.14 17.93
C GLN A 122 -2.88 -11.10 17.46
N ALA A 123 -4.10 -10.61 17.23
CA ALA A 123 -5.19 -11.45 16.72
C ALA A 123 -4.90 -11.99 15.33
N VAL A 124 -4.27 -11.18 14.45
CA VAL A 124 -3.83 -11.63 13.13
C VAL A 124 -2.72 -12.66 13.23
N LEU A 125 -1.73 -12.44 14.10
CA LEU A 125 -0.64 -13.38 14.33
C LEU A 125 -1.16 -14.73 14.85
N ASP A 126 -2.06 -14.72 15.82
CA ASP A 126 -2.69 -15.93 16.37
C ASP A 126 -3.48 -16.67 15.30
N ALA A 127 -4.19 -15.95 14.44
CA ALA A 127 -4.93 -16.56 13.33
C ALA A 127 -3.99 -17.19 12.28
N LEU A 128 -2.92 -16.50 11.90
CA LEU A 128 -1.93 -17.03 10.93
C LEU A 128 -1.22 -18.27 11.47
N THR A 129 -0.83 -18.27 12.75
CA THR A 129 -0.12 -19.39 13.37
C THR A 129 -1.02 -20.59 13.67
N SER A 130 -2.31 -20.37 13.96
CA SER A 130 -3.30 -21.43 14.23
C SER A 130 -4.07 -21.91 12.99
N SER A 131 -3.94 -21.22 11.86
CA SER A 131 -4.64 -21.56 10.62
C SER A 131 -4.28 -22.99 10.17
N PRO A 132 -5.26 -23.81 9.74
CA PRO A 132 -5.01 -25.12 9.17
C PRO A 132 -4.09 -25.09 7.93
N ALA A 133 -4.12 -23.99 7.18
CA ALA A 133 -3.29 -23.80 5.99
C ALA A 133 -1.81 -23.54 6.33
N ARG A 134 -1.53 -23.06 7.55
CA ARG A 134 -0.17 -22.69 8.02
C ARG A 134 0.57 -21.82 7.00
N PRO A 135 0.02 -20.65 6.63
CA PRO A 135 0.64 -19.80 5.63
C PRO A 135 1.99 -19.27 6.11
N LEU A 136 2.92 -19.08 5.19
CA LEU A 136 4.07 -18.22 5.41
C LEU A 136 3.55 -16.79 5.52
N PHE A 137 4.08 -16.02 6.46
CA PHE A 137 3.65 -14.63 6.63
C PHE A 137 4.81 -13.70 6.97
N SER A 138 4.64 -12.42 6.63
CA SER A 138 5.54 -11.36 7.03
C SER A 138 4.74 -10.19 7.60
N LEU A 139 5.06 -9.81 8.84
CA LEU A 139 4.48 -8.70 9.60
C LEU A 139 5.57 -7.68 9.97
N GLU A 140 6.67 -7.63 9.24
CA GLU A 140 7.75 -6.70 9.48
C GLU A 140 7.25 -5.26 9.33
N ASN A 141 7.77 -4.37 10.16
CA ASN A 141 7.38 -2.97 10.18
C ASN A 141 5.88 -2.71 10.40
N CYS A 142 5.14 -3.70 10.89
CA CYS A 142 3.81 -3.46 11.42
C CYS A 142 3.95 -2.76 12.76
N SER A 143 3.44 -1.52 12.87
CA SER A 143 3.40 -0.86 14.18
C SER A 143 2.46 -1.65 15.09
N GLY A 144 3.03 -2.38 16.00
CA GLY A 144 2.33 -3.09 17.06
C GLY A 144 2.63 -2.41 18.38
N ASN A 145 1.63 -2.09 19.09
CA ASN A 145 1.49 -1.82 20.51
C ASN A 145 1.11 -0.41 20.90
N SER A 146 0.12 -0.44 21.77
CA SER A 146 -0.27 0.62 22.66
C SER A 146 0.97 1.38 23.15
N MET A 147 1.19 2.53 22.59
CA MET A 147 2.05 3.52 23.19
C MET A 147 1.33 4.11 24.43
N ASP A 148 0.91 3.24 25.36
CA ASP A 148 0.32 3.70 26.60
C ASP A 148 1.32 4.60 27.32
N GLY A 149 1.12 5.90 27.18
CA GLY A 149 1.84 6.95 27.89
C GLY A 149 3.13 7.47 27.24
N GLN A 150 3.70 6.85 26.20
CA GLN A 150 4.91 7.35 25.55
C GLN A 150 4.58 8.26 24.35
N ARG A 151 5.37 9.34 24.19
CA ARG A 151 5.32 10.20 23.00
C ARG A 151 5.94 9.49 21.80
N SER A 152 5.33 9.65 20.63
CA SER A 152 5.85 9.09 19.40
C SER A 152 7.07 9.86 18.90
N LYS A 153 8.01 9.15 18.30
CA LYS A 153 9.08 9.76 17.51
C LYS A 153 8.70 9.70 16.04
N LEU A 154 8.94 10.78 15.32
CA LEU A 154 8.77 10.81 13.87
C LEU A 154 9.94 10.08 13.22
N ASP A 155 9.64 9.04 12.43
CA ASP A 155 10.59 8.41 11.54
C ASP A 155 10.21 8.76 10.09
N LEU A 156 10.99 9.66 9.47
CA LEU A 156 10.76 10.09 8.09
C LEU A 156 10.93 8.97 7.05
N ARG A 157 11.55 7.85 7.44
CA ARG A 157 11.71 6.67 6.57
C ARG A 157 10.46 5.82 6.56
N ASN A 158 9.71 5.83 7.67
CA ASN A 158 8.46 5.09 7.80
C ASN A 158 7.44 5.94 8.56
N LEU A 159 6.60 6.64 7.81
CA LEU A 159 5.53 7.47 8.37
C LEU A 159 4.29 6.65 8.76
N THR A 160 4.18 5.40 8.31
CA THR A 160 3.03 4.54 8.59
C THR A 160 3.14 3.94 9.98
N GLN A 161 2.49 4.56 10.97
CA GLN A 161 2.44 4.06 12.34
C GLN A 161 1.33 4.76 13.16
N ARG A 162 1.13 4.28 14.39
CA ARG A 162 0.32 5.00 15.38
C ARG A 162 1.15 6.10 16.02
N TYR A 163 0.57 7.30 16.06
CA TYR A 163 1.17 8.47 16.70
C TYR A 163 0.43 8.88 17.95
N ARG A 164 1.20 9.39 18.91
CA ARG A 164 0.72 10.06 20.11
C ARG A 164 1.60 11.27 20.37
N PHE A 165 1.06 12.45 20.17
CA PHE A 165 1.74 13.72 20.36
C PHE A 165 1.10 14.50 21.49
N ASP A 166 1.94 15.12 22.32
CA ASP A 166 1.51 16.12 23.29
C ASP A 166 1.65 17.51 22.64
N LEU A 167 0.52 18.10 22.29
CA LEU A 167 0.50 19.38 21.58
C LEU A 167 1.02 20.57 22.39
N SER A 168 1.17 20.43 23.71
CA SER A 168 1.85 21.43 24.55
C SER A 168 3.37 21.43 24.36
N VAL A 169 3.93 20.36 23.78
CA VAL A 169 5.37 20.19 23.55
C VAL A 169 5.75 20.70 22.13
N PRO A 170 6.64 21.70 22.03
CA PRO A 170 7.03 22.26 20.72
C PRO A 170 7.62 21.24 19.74
N GLU A 171 8.38 20.27 20.23
CA GLU A 171 8.98 19.20 19.41
C GLU A 171 7.89 18.30 18.77
N ASP A 172 6.86 17.93 19.54
CA ASP A 172 5.76 17.11 19.04
C ASP A 172 4.95 17.87 17.98
N ARG A 173 4.77 19.18 18.16
CA ARG A 173 4.13 20.03 17.13
C ARG A 173 4.96 20.13 15.85
N GLN A 174 6.29 20.19 15.96
CA GLN A 174 7.18 20.15 14.80
C GLN A 174 7.11 18.78 14.09
N ASN A 175 7.10 17.69 14.85
CA ASN A 175 6.99 16.34 14.31
C ASN A 175 5.63 16.07 13.63
N LEU A 176 4.58 16.76 14.05
CA LEU A 176 3.26 16.67 13.46
C LEU A 176 3.17 17.36 12.09
N GLN A 177 3.96 18.42 11.85
CA GLN A 177 3.85 19.26 10.65
C GLN A 177 3.98 18.49 9.33
N PRO A 178 5.00 17.62 9.11
CA PRO A 178 5.11 16.85 7.87
C PRO A 178 3.93 15.92 7.62
N LEU A 179 3.35 15.36 8.70
CA LEU A 179 2.19 14.49 8.61
C LEU A 179 0.94 15.28 8.21
N LEU A 180 0.79 16.51 8.71
CA LEU A 180 -0.30 17.41 8.31
C LEU A 180 -0.20 17.80 6.84
N GLU A 181 1.00 18.15 6.38
CA GLU A 181 1.23 18.54 4.97
C GLU A 181 0.90 17.38 4.02
N LEU A 182 1.31 16.17 4.37
CA LEU A 182 0.99 14.98 3.58
C LEU A 182 -0.52 14.68 3.63
N ALA A 183 -1.13 14.76 4.80
CA ALA A 183 -2.56 14.53 4.96
C ALA A 183 -3.42 15.53 4.17
N LEU A 184 -3.01 16.80 4.08
CA LEU A 184 -3.70 17.81 3.27
C LEU A 184 -3.64 17.46 1.77
N LYS A 185 -2.51 16.95 1.27
CA LYS A 185 -2.40 16.49 -0.12
C LYS A 185 -3.35 15.33 -0.43
N GLU A 186 -3.57 14.47 0.54
CA GLU A 186 -4.37 13.25 0.44
C GLU A 186 -5.80 13.42 0.99
N CYS A 187 -6.26 14.66 1.17
CA CYS A 187 -7.59 15.00 1.69
C CYS A 187 -7.93 14.27 3.01
N GLY A 188 -6.98 14.16 3.92
CA GLY A 188 -7.14 13.51 5.22
C GLY A 188 -7.22 11.98 5.20
N GLN A 189 -7.08 11.35 4.04
CA GLN A 189 -7.22 9.88 3.92
C GLN A 189 -6.09 9.09 4.58
N ASN A 190 -4.99 9.76 4.94
CA ASN A 190 -3.87 9.18 5.69
C ASN A 190 -4.20 8.91 7.17
N TRP A 191 -5.22 9.58 7.71
CA TRP A 191 -5.57 9.50 9.13
C TRP A 191 -6.63 8.43 9.40
N ARG A 192 -6.51 7.78 10.57
CA ARG A 192 -7.49 6.83 11.09
C ARG A 192 -7.53 6.93 12.61
N ASN A 193 -8.68 6.62 13.20
CA ASN A 193 -8.84 6.49 14.65
C ASN A 193 -8.40 7.71 15.44
N GLU A 194 -8.61 8.91 14.91
CA GLU A 194 -8.14 10.16 15.45
C GLU A 194 -8.87 10.50 16.76
N ARG A 195 -8.09 10.90 17.74
CA ARG A 195 -8.59 11.35 19.04
C ARG A 195 -7.79 12.55 19.54
N VAL A 196 -8.50 13.51 20.10
CA VAL A 196 -7.91 14.60 20.88
C VAL A 196 -8.41 14.47 22.30
N ASN A 197 -7.50 14.34 23.28
CA ASN A 197 -7.82 14.11 24.69
C ASN A 197 -8.81 12.94 24.88
N ARG A 198 -8.59 11.81 24.18
CA ARG A 198 -9.42 10.61 24.18
C ARG A 198 -10.82 10.77 23.55
N LYS A 199 -11.19 11.95 23.07
CA LYS A 199 -12.44 12.17 22.33
C LYS A 199 -12.22 11.97 20.85
N ALA A 200 -13.14 11.28 20.18
CA ALA A 200 -13.08 11.10 18.74
C ALA A 200 -13.01 12.46 18.02
N PHE A 201 -12.15 12.54 17.05
CA PHE A 201 -11.91 13.69 16.22
C PHE A 201 -11.82 13.22 14.78
N HIS A 202 -12.21 14.03 13.80
CA HIS A 202 -12.01 13.73 12.39
C HIS A 202 -11.22 14.84 11.75
N PHE A 203 -10.17 14.46 11.04
CA PHE A 203 -9.40 15.39 10.23
C PHE A 203 -10.32 15.91 9.12
N PRO A 204 -10.41 17.25 8.93
CA PRO A 204 -11.27 17.81 7.89
C PRO A 204 -10.77 17.37 6.50
N GLU A 205 -11.69 16.89 5.67
CA GLU A 205 -11.40 16.55 4.27
C GLU A 205 -11.10 17.80 3.43
N GLU A 206 -11.64 18.95 3.84
CA GLU A 206 -11.42 20.26 3.21
C GLU A 206 -11.05 21.31 4.24
N GLY A 207 -10.15 22.20 3.88
CA GLY A 207 -9.74 23.33 4.70
C GLY A 207 -8.51 23.07 5.56
N ILE A 208 -8.17 24.06 6.41
CA ILE A 208 -7.01 24.01 7.30
C ILE A 208 -7.48 23.65 8.70
N TRP A 209 -7.03 22.51 9.21
CA TRP A 209 -7.20 22.20 10.63
C TRP A 209 -6.25 23.06 11.47
N ARG A 210 -6.80 23.80 12.40
CA ARG A 210 -6.00 24.53 13.40
C ARG A 210 -5.64 23.57 14.52
N VAL A 211 -4.36 23.19 14.55
CA VAL A 211 -3.82 22.36 15.64
C VAL A 211 -4.02 23.10 16.96
N PRO A 212 -4.67 22.48 17.98
CA PRO A 212 -4.79 23.08 19.31
C PRO A 212 -3.42 23.34 19.93
N ASP A 213 -3.34 24.35 20.81
CA ASP A 213 -2.09 24.69 21.49
C ASP A 213 -1.70 23.68 22.55
N GLU A 214 -2.65 22.88 23.04
CA GLU A 214 -2.46 21.86 24.08
C GLU A 214 -3.39 20.66 23.87
N GLY A 215 -3.04 19.57 24.48
CA GLY A 215 -3.82 18.32 24.46
C GLY A 215 -3.03 17.16 23.88
N ILE A 216 -3.57 15.97 24.05
CA ILE A 216 -2.98 14.74 23.52
C ILE A 216 -3.70 14.36 22.23
N LEU A 217 -2.97 14.39 21.12
CA LEU A 217 -3.43 13.93 19.81
C LEU A 217 -2.95 12.51 19.56
N GLU A 218 -3.88 11.60 19.26
CA GLU A 218 -3.61 10.21 18.93
C GLU A 218 -4.28 9.85 17.62
N PHE A 219 -3.54 9.18 16.72
CA PHE A 219 -4.07 8.73 15.42
C PHE A 219 -3.20 7.63 14.83
N ASP A 220 -3.79 6.84 13.94
CA ASP A 220 -3.05 5.97 13.04
C ASP A 220 -2.81 6.71 11.74
N PHE A 221 -1.58 6.74 11.27
CA PHE A 221 -1.20 7.38 10.01
C PHE A 221 -0.74 6.35 9.01
N VAL A 222 -1.21 6.46 7.78
CA VAL A 222 -0.84 5.59 6.67
C VAL A 222 -0.26 6.45 5.57
N ASN A 223 1.01 6.23 5.28
CA ASN A 223 1.66 6.84 4.12
C ASN A 223 1.43 5.95 2.90
N PHE A 224 0.76 6.46 1.89
CA PHE A 224 0.53 5.76 0.62
C PHE A 224 1.61 6.07 -0.43
N GLU A 225 2.57 6.93 -0.12
CA GLU A 225 3.76 7.09 -0.96
C GLU A 225 4.74 5.94 -0.68
N PRO A 226 5.48 5.47 -1.70
CA PRO A 226 6.50 4.45 -1.48
C PRO A 226 7.48 4.91 -0.41
N PRO A 227 7.91 4.02 0.49
CA PRO A 227 8.96 4.37 1.42
C PRO A 227 10.20 4.81 0.64
N ASN A 228 10.82 5.87 1.12
CA ASN A 228 12.09 6.36 0.57
C ASN A 228 13.26 5.45 1.01
N ASP A 229 12.97 4.16 1.24
CA ASP A 229 13.89 3.17 1.76
C ASP A 229 14.85 2.70 0.67
N GLY A 230 15.91 3.48 0.50
CA GLY A 230 17.02 3.07 -0.35
C GLY A 230 16.75 3.19 -1.85
N VAL A 231 15.61 3.69 -2.28
CA VAL A 231 15.37 4.02 -3.67
C VAL A 231 16.02 5.39 -3.92
N HIS A 232 17.25 5.36 -4.38
CA HIS A 232 18.00 6.56 -4.71
C HIS A 232 17.77 6.94 -6.18
N GLU A 233 17.96 8.23 -6.50
CA GLU A 233 18.10 8.62 -7.90
C GLU A 233 19.22 7.79 -8.52
N MET A 234 18.95 7.18 -9.66
CA MET A 234 19.95 6.38 -10.35
C MET A 234 21.12 7.28 -10.79
N ASP A 235 22.30 7.03 -10.27
CA ASP A 235 23.50 7.74 -10.66
C ASP A 235 23.91 7.45 -12.12
N LYS A 236 24.79 8.29 -12.66
CA LYS A 236 25.18 8.21 -14.07
C LYS A 236 25.86 6.90 -14.47
N ASP A 237 26.59 6.28 -13.57
CA ASP A 237 27.36 5.05 -13.88
C ASP A 237 26.46 3.82 -13.87
N ASN A 238 25.56 3.73 -12.87
CA ASN A 238 24.53 2.71 -12.82
C ASN A 238 23.56 2.85 -14.00
N PHE A 239 23.20 4.08 -14.37
CA PHE A 239 22.34 4.32 -15.52
C PHE A 239 22.99 3.88 -16.84
N LYS A 240 24.27 4.21 -17.05
CA LYS A 240 25.04 3.69 -18.21
C LYS A 240 25.10 2.17 -18.26
N SER A 241 25.25 1.54 -17.09
CA SER A 241 25.24 0.09 -16.98
C SER A 241 23.89 -0.50 -17.35
N LEU A 242 22.80 0.10 -16.88
CA LEU A 242 21.42 -0.30 -17.23
C LEU A 242 21.19 -0.23 -18.75
N LEU A 243 21.51 0.90 -19.41
CA LEU A 243 21.34 1.03 -20.86
C LEU A 243 22.13 -0.02 -21.62
N LYS A 244 23.39 -0.31 -21.20
CA LYS A 244 24.19 -1.38 -21.82
C LYS A 244 23.58 -2.77 -21.63
N GLN A 245 22.94 -3.03 -20.50
CA GLN A 245 22.26 -4.29 -20.24
C GLN A 245 21.03 -4.42 -21.14
N ILE A 246 20.19 -3.39 -21.23
CA ILE A 246 19.01 -3.35 -22.11
C ILE A 246 19.43 -3.60 -23.56
N ALA A 247 20.46 -2.90 -24.04
CA ALA A 247 20.96 -3.04 -25.41
C ALA A 247 21.49 -4.45 -25.76
N ARG A 248 21.97 -5.21 -24.76
CA ARG A 248 22.50 -6.57 -24.96
C ARG A 248 21.43 -7.66 -24.99
N ILE A 249 20.25 -7.38 -24.46
CA ILE A 249 19.18 -8.36 -24.36
C ILE A 249 18.39 -8.40 -25.64
N MET A 250 18.27 -9.60 -26.21
CA MET A 250 17.57 -9.81 -27.49
C MET A 250 16.06 -9.94 -27.31
N SER A 251 15.59 -10.46 -26.19
CA SER A 251 14.15 -10.67 -25.95
C SER A 251 13.46 -9.43 -25.37
N SER A 252 12.23 -9.17 -25.81
CA SER A 252 11.39 -8.09 -25.29
C SER A 252 11.12 -8.24 -23.80
N GLU A 253 10.72 -9.44 -23.39
CA GLU A 253 10.43 -9.75 -21.99
C GLU A 253 11.67 -9.53 -21.09
N GLY A 254 12.86 -9.93 -21.58
CA GLY A 254 14.11 -9.76 -20.84
C GLY A 254 14.48 -8.30 -20.65
N ARG A 255 14.22 -7.42 -21.63
CA ARG A 255 14.46 -5.98 -21.51
C ARG A 255 13.52 -5.33 -20.50
N VAL A 256 12.25 -5.67 -20.57
CA VAL A 256 11.25 -5.17 -19.62
C VAL A 256 11.55 -5.66 -18.19
N GLU A 257 11.96 -6.91 -18.02
CA GLU A 257 12.30 -7.46 -16.70
C GLU A 257 13.51 -6.76 -16.06
N ILE A 258 14.54 -6.42 -16.83
CA ILE A 258 15.67 -5.63 -16.31
C ILE A 258 15.23 -4.22 -15.89
N ILE A 259 14.37 -3.58 -16.67
CA ILE A 259 13.80 -2.28 -16.32
C ILE A 259 12.98 -2.41 -15.01
N LYS A 260 12.17 -3.44 -14.90
CA LYS A 260 11.41 -3.74 -13.70
C LYS A 260 12.31 -3.92 -12.48
N GLN A 261 13.38 -4.69 -12.59
CA GLN A 261 14.37 -4.88 -11.52
C GLN A 261 15.03 -3.54 -11.12
N ALA A 262 15.40 -2.71 -12.09
CA ALA A 262 15.96 -1.39 -11.81
C ALA A 262 14.94 -0.48 -11.07
N CYS A 263 13.65 -0.56 -11.42
CA CYS A 263 12.57 0.15 -10.76
C CYS A 263 12.38 -0.24 -9.27
N PHE A 264 12.81 -1.41 -8.83
CA PHE A 264 12.79 -1.76 -7.41
C PHE A 264 13.80 -0.99 -6.57
N SER A 265 14.93 -0.59 -7.17
CA SER A 265 16.06 -0.01 -6.44
C SER A 265 16.30 1.46 -6.72
N TYR A 266 15.74 2.01 -7.80
CA TYR A 266 16.08 3.35 -8.27
C TYR A 266 14.86 4.18 -8.68
N MET A 267 15.01 5.51 -8.49
CA MET A 267 14.17 6.53 -9.11
C MET A 267 14.88 7.08 -10.35
N PHE A 268 14.11 7.49 -11.34
CA PHE A 268 14.62 7.99 -12.62
C PHE A 268 14.23 9.45 -12.81
N ASN A 269 15.12 10.26 -13.31
CA ASN A 269 14.75 11.57 -13.82
C ASN A 269 14.15 11.47 -15.23
N HIS A 270 13.56 12.55 -15.69
CA HIS A 270 12.84 12.58 -16.97
C HIS A 270 13.73 12.19 -18.17
N ASP A 271 14.97 12.67 -18.19
CA ASP A 271 15.91 12.37 -19.28
C ASP A 271 16.31 10.90 -19.30
N GLN A 272 16.44 10.29 -18.13
CA GLN A 272 16.72 8.85 -17.98
C GLN A 272 15.57 8.01 -18.51
N VAL A 273 14.32 8.37 -18.21
CA VAL A 273 13.15 7.67 -18.73
C VAL A 273 13.10 7.75 -20.25
N ILE A 274 13.29 8.94 -20.83
CA ILE A 274 13.34 9.11 -22.29
C ILE A 274 14.46 8.26 -22.91
N ALA A 275 15.63 8.21 -22.27
CA ALA A 275 16.76 7.44 -22.79
C ALA A 275 16.48 5.92 -22.75
N VAL A 276 15.85 5.40 -21.69
CA VAL A 276 15.44 4.00 -21.61
C VAL A 276 14.43 3.66 -22.71
N LEU A 277 13.40 4.50 -22.91
CA LEU A 277 12.39 4.28 -23.94
C LEU A 277 12.96 4.32 -25.37
N LYS A 278 14.04 5.07 -25.62
CA LYS A 278 14.75 5.10 -26.90
C LYS A 278 15.50 3.81 -27.21
N GLU A 279 15.97 3.08 -26.19
CA GLU A 279 16.64 1.79 -26.38
C GLU A 279 15.66 0.67 -26.73
N LEU A 280 14.35 0.86 -26.50
CA LEU A 280 13.33 -0.13 -26.80
C LEU A 280 12.83 0.02 -28.24
N THR A 281 12.69 -1.11 -28.94
CA THR A 281 12.39 -1.11 -30.36
C THR A 281 10.91 -1.33 -30.69
N ARG A 282 10.17 -2.03 -29.79
CA ARG A 282 8.76 -2.35 -30.00
C ARG A 282 7.87 -1.43 -29.17
N GLU A 283 6.74 -1.00 -29.71
CA GLU A 283 5.80 -0.13 -29.00
C GLU A 283 5.25 -0.80 -27.72
N VAL A 284 4.95 -2.10 -27.76
CA VAL A 284 4.49 -2.86 -26.58
C VAL A 284 5.54 -2.81 -25.44
N GLU A 285 6.83 -2.98 -25.78
CA GLU A 285 7.91 -2.84 -24.78
C GLU A 285 7.96 -1.45 -24.17
N LYS A 286 7.75 -0.40 -25.00
CA LYS A 286 7.75 0.98 -24.52
C LYS A 286 6.57 1.27 -23.61
N GLU A 287 5.38 0.75 -23.95
CA GLU A 287 4.18 0.89 -23.12
C GLU A 287 4.36 0.22 -21.76
N GLU A 288 4.84 -1.03 -21.73
CA GLU A 288 5.12 -1.76 -20.48
C GLU A 288 6.22 -1.07 -19.66
N ALA A 289 7.32 -0.68 -20.28
CA ALA A 289 8.40 0.05 -19.61
C ALA A 289 7.95 1.41 -19.09
N LEU A 290 7.11 2.14 -19.85
CA LEU A 290 6.58 3.42 -19.43
C LEU A 290 5.70 3.29 -18.19
N VAL A 291 4.85 2.26 -18.10
CA VAL A 291 4.04 1.98 -16.91
C VAL A 291 4.93 1.77 -15.70
N LEU A 292 5.97 0.94 -15.82
CA LEU A 292 6.92 0.67 -14.72
C LEU A 292 7.71 1.91 -14.30
N LEU A 293 8.24 2.66 -15.27
CA LEU A 293 9.06 3.84 -15.06
C LEU A 293 8.24 5.01 -14.53
N TYR A 294 6.98 5.17 -14.96
CA TYR A 294 6.10 6.25 -14.51
C TYR A 294 5.95 6.29 -12.99
N GLU A 295 5.85 5.12 -12.37
CA GLU A 295 5.80 4.98 -10.90
C GLU A 295 7.10 5.44 -10.20
N ARG A 296 8.20 5.54 -10.94
CA ARG A 296 9.55 5.82 -10.46
C ARG A 296 10.13 7.13 -10.96
N ILE A 297 9.32 8.03 -11.55
CA ILE A 297 9.78 9.35 -12.01
C ILE A 297 9.92 10.31 -10.82
N LEU A 298 11.09 10.93 -10.71
CA LEU A 298 11.33 12.06 -9.82
C LEU A 298 10.55 13.29 -10.29
N ASN A 299 9.86 13.98 -9.37
CA ASN A 299 9.13 15.24 -9.65
C ASN A 299 8.00 15.10 -10.68
N ARG A 300 7.06 14.17 -10.51
CA ARG A 300 5.86 13.97 -11.35
C ARG A 300 5.02 15.24 -11.62
N ALA A 301 5.14 16.29 -10.82
CA ALA A 301 4.37 17.53 -10.95
C ALA A 301 4.83 18.45 -12.09
N LYS A 302 5.81 18.05 -12.89
CA LYS A 302 6.35 18.84 -14.03
C LYS A 302 6.09 18.19 -15.41
N VAL A 303 5.23 17.17 -15.49
CA VAL A 303 4.83 16.55 -16.74
C VAL A 303 3.43 16.96 -17.14
#